data_e8101b5aef85438ce37db8922373f67d
#
_entry.id   e8101b5aef85438ce37db8922373f67d
#
_cell.length_a   1.000
_cell.length_b   1.000
_cell.length_c   1.000
_cell.angle_alpha   90.00
_cell.angle_beta   90.00
_cell.angle_gamma   90.00
#
_symmetry.space_group_name_H-M   'P 1'
#
loop_
_entity.id
_entity.type
_entity.pdbx_description
1 polymer ?
#
loop_
_entity_poly.entity_id
_entity_poly.type
_entity_poly.pdbx_seq_one_letter_code
_entity_poly.pdbx_strand_id
1 'polypeptide(L)'
;MKILKFGGTSVANAESLQSVISIVKSQKQKTVVVVSALGGITNLLIDLLEQAAKKDSSYLDGIDTIRQRHMEPVESYLAKKDQSNIITFLDDKLIQLENLLQSVFQLEEITERTLSKVSSLGEILSAKLISAFFTEMGIDHHLHNPTQLIATQTKNGKIVVDFEKSKQQTDHHFEATKESIHLVSGYIAGNESGELTTLGRGGSDFSAAILAHVLDAQSLEIWTDVSGMYTANPKLVAQAQPIPKLTYYEAMELSHFGAKVIYPPTLQPLVEKNIPTYIKNTFKPEDIGTLIHNESSTTNGQIVKGISHIDAVALVSLEGSGMVGIPGFSKRLFETLSSENINIIMITQASSEHSICLGVKASDAKRAKIAIDDHFAFEIALNKVYPVRLEL
;
A
#
# COMPACT_ATOMS: atom_id res chain seq x y z
N MET A 1 -1.78 -6.93 -23.37
CA MET A 1 -0.72 -6.33 -22.52
C MET A 1 -0.81 -6.93 -21.14
N LYS A 2 0.31 -7.11 -20.45
CA LYS A 2 0.39 -7.62 -19.07
C LYS A 2 0.98 -6.55 -18.16
N ILE A 3 0.53 -6.50 -16.90
CA ILE A 3 1.11 -5.62 -15.88
C ILE A 3 1.86 -6.48 -14.86
N LEU A 4 3.12 -6.13 -14.59
CA LEU A 4 3.94 -6.74 -13.53
C LEU A 4 4.19 -5.66 -12.48
N LYS A 5 3.83 -5.92 -11.22
CA LYS A 5 4.16 -5.03 -10.11
C LYS A 5 5.17 -5.71 -9.20
N PHE A 6 6.26 -5.06 -8.92
CA PHE A 6 7.28 -5.54 -7.98
C PHE A 6 7.24 -4.74 -6.68
N GLY A 7 7.05 -5.45 -5.56
CA GLY A 7 7.04 -4.88 -4.22
C GLY A 7 8.42 -4.43 -3.74
N GLY A 8 8.48 -3.67 -2.64
CA GLY A 8 9.74 -3.17 -2.11
C GLY A 8 10.74 -4.26 -1.72
N THR A 9 10.28 -5.43 -1.25
CA THR A 9 11.12 -6.60 -0.98
C THR A 9 11.72 -7.20 -2.25
N SER A 10 10.98 -7.13 -3.36
CA SER A 10 11.42 -7.62 -4.68
C SER A 10 12.50 -6.75 -5.33
N VAL A 11 12.65 -5.50 -4.88
CA VAL A 11 13.64 -4.53 -5.39
C VAL A 11 14.61 -4.06 -4.30
N ALA A 12 14.70 -4.77 -3.17
CA ALA A 12 15.37 -4.30 -1.95
C ALA A 12 16.89 -4.20 -2.05
N ASN A 13 17.51 -5.06 -2.85
CA ASN A 13 18.96 -5.18 -2.99
C ASN A 13 19.34 -5.74 -4.38
N ALA A 14 20.60 -5.88 -4.59
CA ALA A 14 21.20 -6.35 -5.82
C ALA A 14 20.71 -7.75 -6.26
N GLU A 15 20.61 -8.70 -5.35
CA GLU A 15 20.15 -10.08 -5.65
C GLU A 15 18.67 -10.11 -6.06
N SER A 16 17.83 -9.37 -5.34
CA SER A 16 16.40 -9.28 -5.66
C SER A 16 16.17 -8.62 -7.03
N LEU A 17 16.98 -7.61 -7.38
CA LEU A 17 16.92 -6.96 -8.70
C LEU A 17 17.29 -7.91 -9.85
N GLN A 18 18.20 -8.88 -9.66
CA GLN A 18 18.48 -9.92 -10.67
C GLN A 18 17.25 -10.78 -10.96
N SER A 19 16.49 -11.15 -9.91
CA SER A 19 15.25 -11.90 -10.07
C SER A 19 14.22 -11.09 -10.88
N VAL A 20 14.07 -9.80 -10.58
CA VAL A 20 13.20 -8.89 -11.35
C VAL A 20 13.60 -8.84 -12.82
N ILE A 21 14.90 -8.64 -13.10
CA ILE A 21 15.44 -8.59 -14.46
C ILE A 21 15.14 -9.90 -15.21
N SER A 22 15.36 -11.05 -14.57
CA SER A 22 15.09 -12.37 -15.16
C SER A 22 13.61 -12.53 -15.51
N ILE A 23 12.71 -12.14 -14.59
CA ILE A 23 11.26 -12.20 -14.81
C ILE A 23 10.85 -11.28 -15.95
N VAL A 24 11.37 -10.05 -16.01
CA VAL A 24 11.04 -9.10 -17.08
C VAL A 24 11.59 -9.57 -18.44
N LYS A 25 12.80 -10.07 -18.49
CA LYS A 25 13.39 -10.66 -19.73
C LYS A 25 12.59 -11.84 -20.30
N SER A 26 11.92 -12.60 -19.45
CA SER A 26 11.09 -13.74 -19.86
C SER A 26 9.79 -13.33 -20.57
N GLN A 27 9.39 -12.05 -20.49
CA GLN A 27 8.14 -11.58 -21.09
C GLN A 27 8.28 -11.50 -22.62
N LYS A 28 7.28 -12.06 -23.31
CA LYS A 28 7.24 -12.11 -24.79
C LYS A 28 6.24 -11.12 -25.40
N GLN A 29 5.55 -10.39 -24.58
CA GLN A 29 4.49 -9.46 -25.01
C GLN A 29 4.71 -8.06 -24.41
N LYS A 30 4.01 -7.07 -24.94
CA LYS A 30 4.04 -5.70 -24.39
C LYS A 30 3.66 -5.73 -22.90
N THR A 31 4.55 -5.22 -22.05
CA THR A 31 4.46 -5.37 -20.58
C THR A 31 4.73 -4.05 -19.88
N VAL A 32 3.89 -3.72 -18.92
CA VAL A 32 4.12 -2.62 -17.99
C VAL A 32 4.73 -3.17 -16.71
N VAL A 33 5.82 -2.58 -16.28
CA VAL A 33 6.54 -2.92 -15.05
C VAL A 33 6.37 -1.78 -14.06
N VAL A 34 5.63 -2.02 -12.99
CA VAL A 34 5.41 -1.05 -11.90
C VAL A 34 6.30 -1.42 -10.72
N VAL A 35 7.12 -0.49 -10.26
CA VAL A 35 8.09 -0.72 -9.19
C VAL A 35 7.81 0.14 -7.97
N SER A 36 8.00 -0.42 -6.79
CA SER A 36 7.98 0.29 -5.51
C SER A 36 9.36 0.87 -5.18
N ALA A 37 9.45 1.70 -4.14
CA ALA A 37 10.72 2.05 -3.50
C ALA A 37 11.45 0.78 -3.03
N LEU A 38 12.77 0.85 -2.86
CA LEU A 38 13.54 -0.21 -2.21
C LEU A 38 12.97 -0.47 -0.80
N GLY A 39 12.93 -1.74 -0.40
CA GLY A 39 12.30 -2.16 0.85
C GLY A 39 12.71 -1.31 2.07
N GLY A 40 11.72 -0.71 2.74
CA GLY A 40 11.91 0.14 3.92
C GLY A 40 12.24 1.61 3.63
N ILE A 41 12.59 2.00 2.40
CA ILE A 41 12.98 3.39 2.08
C ILE A 41 11.82 4.38 2.28
N THR A 42 10.61 4.03 1.88
CA THR A 42 9.44 4.93 2.05
C THR A 42 9.18 5.22 3.54
N ASN A 43 9.28 4.21 4.42
CA ASN A 43 9.16 4.42 5.86
C ASN A 43 10.29 5.31 6.39
N LEU A 44 11.53 5.02 6.01
CA LEU A 44 12.68 5.84 6.40
C LEU A 44 12.49 7.31 6.00
N LEU A 45 12.03 7.59 4.76
CA LEU A 45 11.75 8.96 4.31
C LEU A 45 10.70 9.68 5.17
N ILE A 46 9.65 8.95 5.59
CA ILE A 46 8.62 9.49 6.48
C ILE A 46 9.18 9.74 7.88
N ASP A 47 9.97 8.81 8.41
CA ASP A 47 10.62 8.95 9.73
C ASP A 47 11.56 10.17 9.75
N LEU A 48 12.35 10.40 8.67
CA LEU A 48 13.21 11.58 8.56
C LEU A 48 12.41 12.88 8.53
N LEU A 49 11.27 12.88 7.87
CA LEU A 49 10.37 14.02 7.83
C LEU A 49 9.81 14.36 9.22
N GLU A 50 9.42 13.32 9.99
CA GLU A 50 8.96 13.47 11.36
C GLU A 50 10.06 13.92 12.31
N GLN A 51 11.28 13.40 12.16
CA GLN A 51 12.46 13.87 12.91
C GLN A 51 12.74 15.34 12.65
N ALA A 52 12.77 15.76 11.37
CA ALA A 52 12.97 17.15 11.00
C ALA A 52 11.91 18.08 11.64
N ALA A 53 10.63 17.68 11.62
CA ALA A 53 9.55 18.46 12.23
C ALA A 53 9.68 18.57 13.76
N LYS A 54 10.36 17.62 14.41
CA LYS A 54 10.64 17.60 15.85
C LYS A 54 11.95 18.29 16.23
N LYS A 55 12.63 18.98 15.30
CA LYS A 55 13.97 19.57 15.50
C LYS A 55 15.05 18.55 15.85
N ASP A 56 14.88 17.30 15.45
CA ASP A 56 15.88 16.27 15.62
C ASP A 56 16.81 16.21 14.40
N SER A 57 18.06 16.60 14.58
CA SER A 57 19.07 16.65 13.51
C SER A 57 19.54 15.27 13.03
N SER A 58 19.15 14.18 13.70
CA SER A 58 19.52 12.81 13.29
C SER A 58 18.95 12.42 11.91
N TYR A 59 18.04 13.20 11.33
CA TYR A 59 17.57 12.98 9.96
C TYR A 59 18.70 13.01 8.92
N LEU A 60 19.82 13.70 9.20
CA LEU A 60 20.97 13.75 8.30
C LEU A 60 21.61 12.36 8.12
N ASP A 61 21.76 11.58 9.20
CA ASP A 61 22.31 10.21 9.14
C ASP A 61 21.44 9.27 8.28
N GLY A 62 20.14 9.52 8.28
CA GLY A 62 19.21 8.75 7.46
C GLY A 62 19.32 9.05 5.96
N ILE A 63 19.72 10.25 5.57
CA ILE A 63 20.00 10.59 4.16
C ILE A 63 21.18 9.76 3.65
N ASP A 64 22.24 9.62 4.46
CA ASP A 64 23.39 8.77 4.13
C ASP A 64 23.00 7.30 4.02
N THR A 65 22.10 6.84 4.87
CA THR A 65 21.53 5.48 4.80
C THR A 65 20.81 5.26 3.47
N ILE A 66 19.98 6.22 3.02
CA ILE A 66 19.30 6.14 1.71
C ILE A 66 20.33 6.07 0.59
N ARG A 67 21.37 6.90 0.65
CA ARG A 67 22.46 6.91 -0.33
C ARG A 67 23.14 5.54 -0.42
N GLN A 68 23.58 4.99 0.70
CA GLN A 68 24.26 3.69 0.76
C GLN A 68 23.38 2.56 0.20
N ARG A 69 22.09 2.53 0.56
CA ARG A 69 21.12 1.53 0.11
C ARG A 69 20.91 1.53 -1.41
N HIS A 70 21.03 2.71 -2.07
CA HIS A 70 20.92 2.81 -3.52
C HIS A 70 22.27 2.61 -4.22
N MET A 71 23.38 2.91 -3.56
CA MET A 71 24.72 2.70 -4.11
C MET A 71 25.13 1.21 -4.16
N GLU A 72 24.73 0.41 -3.18
CA GLU A 72 25.08 -1.01 -3.13
C GLU A 72 24.76 -1.76 -4.44
N PRO A 73 23.53 -1.71 -4.99
CA PRO A 73 23.27 -2.34 -6.28
C PRO A 73 23.97 -1.65 -7.46
N VAL A 74 24.19 -0.33 -7.44
CA VAL A 74 24.94 0.40 -8.48
C VAL A 74 26.35 -0.15 -8.60
N GLU A 75 27.05 -0.24 -7.47
CA GLU A 75 28.43 -0.72 -7.40
C GLU A 75 28.56 -2.20 -7.78
N SER A 76 27.54 -2.98 -7.45
CA SER A 76 27.53 -4.44 -7.69
C SER A 76 27.27 -4.84 -9.14
N TYR A 77 26.48 -4.06 -9.89
CA TYR A 77 25.94 -4.50 -11.17
C TYR A 77 26.16 -3.57 -12.36
N LEU A 78 26.39 -2.29 -12.16
CA LEU A 78 26.63 -1.38 -13.28
C LEU A 78 28.11 -1.29 -13.60
N ALA A 79 28.45 -1.30 -14.90
CA ALA A 79 29.78 -1.04 -15.33
C ALA A 79 30.23 0.39 -14.91
N LYS A 80 31.50 0.55 -14.50
CA LYS A 80 32.02 1.83 -13.97
C LYS A 80 31.72 3.05 -14.85
N LYS A 81 31.71 2.87 -16.17
CA LYS A 81 31.42 3.92 -17.16
C LYS A 81 29.96 4.40 -17.09
N ASP A 82 29.02 3.53 -16.64
CA ASP A 82 27.57 3.79 -16.64
C ASP A 82 27.08 4.23 -15.25
N GLN A 83 27.92 4.14 -14.21
CA GLN A 83 27.59 4.54 -12.85
C GLN A 83 27.44 6.06 -12.68
N SER A 84 28.21 6.87 -13.40
CA SER A 84 28.28 8.32 -13.20
C SER A 84 26.91 9.00 -13.32
N ASN A 85 26.11 8.63 -14.31
CA ASN A 85 24.79 9.23 -14.55
C ASN A 85 23.80 8.93 -13.41
N ILE A 86 23.81 7.70 -12.89
CA ILE A 86 22.91 7.32 -11.80
C ILE A 86 23.37 7.92 -10.47
N ILE A 87 24.68 8.02 -10.24
CA ILE A 87 25.25 8.65 -9.04
C ILE A 87 24.87 10.15 -9.03
N THR A 88 25.10 10.87 -10.13
CA THR A 88 24.71 12.28 -10.23
C THR A 88 23.21 12.46 -9.97
N PHE A 89 22.36 11.62 -10.56
CA PHE A 89 20.92 11.68 -10.34
C PHE A 89 20.56 11.42 -8.86
N LEU A 90 21.19 10.44 -8.22
CA LEU A 90 20.98 10.11 -6.80
C LEU A 90 21.39 11.30 -5.93
N ASP A 91 22.58 11.84 -6.13
CA ASP A 91 23.10 12.97 -5.36
C ASP A 91 22.20 14.22 -5.51
N ASP A 92 21.74 14.53 -6.72
CA ASP A 92 20.80 15.64 -6.97
C ASP A 92 19.48 15.45 -6.20
N LYS A 93 18.97 14.22 -6.15
CA LYS A 93 17.73 13.92 -5.41
C LYS A 93 17.92 13.95 -3.90
N LEU A 94 19.07 13.53 -3.40
CA LEU A 94 19.39 13.61 -1.97
C LEU A 94 19.59 15.05 -1.51
N ILE A 95 20.21 15.92 -2.33
CA ILE A 95 20.29 17.36 -2.07
C ILE A 95 18.88 17.98 -2.02
N GLN A 96 17.98 17.59 -2.94
CA GLN A 96 16.59 18.04 -2.90
C GLN A 96 15.88 17.58 -1.63
N LEU A 97 16.10 16.34 -1.19
CA LEU A 97 15.57 15.80 0.06
C LEU A 97 16.07 16.60 1.27
N GLU A 98 17.38 16.82 1.36
CA GLU A 98 18.00 17.59 2.45
C GLU A 98 17.40 19.00 2.55
N ASN A 99 17.25 19.70 1.44
CA ASN A 99 16.65 21.04 1.39
C ASN A 99 15.18 21.03 1.87
N LEU A 100 14.39 20.00 1.52
CA LEU A 100 13.03 19.84 1.98
C LEU A 100 12.98 19.59 3.49
N LEU A 101 13.82 18.67 3.99
CA LEU A 101 13.91 18.34 5.41
C LEU A 101 14.39 19.55 6.23
N GLN A 102 15.37 20.30 5.73
CA GLN A 102 15.82 21.53 6.37
C GLN A 102 14.70 22.59 6.46
N SER A 103 13.88 22.72 5.42
CA SER A 103 12.72 23.61 5.45
C SER A 103 11.70 23.18 6.51
N VAL A 104 11.40 21.88 6.60
CA VAL A 104 10.51 21.33 7.63
C VAL A 104 11.12 21.50 9.03
N PHE A 105 12.42 21.29 9.19
CA PHE A 105 13.15 21.51 10.43
C PHE A 105 13.02 22.97 10.93
N GLN A 106 13.03 23.94 10.01
CA GLN A 106 12.85 25.35 10.38
C GLN A 106 11.41 25.69 10.74
N LEU A 107 10.43 25.17 9.98
CA LEU A 107 9.01 25.50 10.10
C LEU A 107 8.28 24.66 11.16
N GLU A 108 8.83 23.51 11.55
CA GLU A 108 8.20 22.53 12.48
C GLU A 108 6.83 22.00 11.98
N GLU A 109 6.59 22.09 10.68
CA GLU A 109 5.31 21.77 10.06
C GLU A 109 5.50 20.82 8.87
N ILE A 110 4.66 19.79 8.79
CA ILE A 110 4.57 18.86 7.66
C ILE A 110 3.27 19.15 6.91
N THR A 111 3.37 19.63 5.69
CA THR A 111 2.21 19.76 4.80
C THR A 111 2.00 18.48 3.98
N GLU A 112 0.77 18.22 3.51
CA GLU A 112 0.49 17.09 2.60
C GLU A 112 1.34 17.13 1.33
N ARG A 113 1.62 18.32 0.82
CA ARG A 113 2.49 18.52 -0.35
C ARG A 113 3.93 18.12 -0.05
N THR A 114 4.46 18.47 1.12
CA THR A 114 5.81 18.11 1.55
C THR A 114 5.91 16.61 1.79
N LEU A 115 4.92 16.02 2.47
CA LEU A 115 4.83 14.58 2.68
C LEU A 115 4.84 13.82 1.35
N SER A 116 4.02 14.25 0.38
CA SER A 116 3.97 13.62 -0.95
C SER A 116 5.30 13.72 -1.70
N LYS A 117 5.97 14.87 -1.67
CA LYS A 117 7.28 15.07 -2.30
C LYS A 117 8.36 14.21 -1.68
N VAL A 118 8.44 14.16 -0.35
CA VAL A 118 9.45 13.37 0.36
C VAL A 118 9.20 11.87 0.19
N SER A 119 7.98 11.41 0.47
CA SER A 119 7.67 9.98 0.42
C SER A 119 7.79 9.37 -0.98
N SER A 120 7.56 10.16 -2.05
CA SER A 120 7.68 9.69 -3.44
C SER A 120 9.11 9.53 -3.94
N LEU A 121 10.10 10.11 -3.24
CA LEU A 121 11.50 10.02 -3.68
C LEU A 121 11.99 8.58 -3.74
N GLY A 122 11.53 7.71 -2.84
CA GLY A 122 11.90 6.31 -2.85
C GLY A 122 11.55 5.61 -4.16
N GLU A 123 10.35 5.82 -4.66
CA GLU A 123 9.89 5.27 -5.94
C GLU A 123 10.59 5.88 -7.15
N ILE A 124 10.86 7.18 -7.10
CA ILE A 124 11.62 7.88 -8.17
C ILE A 124 13.05 7.34 -8.27
N LEU A 125 13.73 7.18 -7.14
CA LEU A 125 15.08 6.63 -7.08
C LEU A 125 15.11 5.17 -7.55
N SER A 126 14.20 4.35 -7.06
CA SER A 126 14.08 2.93 -7.43
C SER A 126 13.83 2.76 -8.92
N ALA A 127 12.88 3.49 -9.51
CA ALA A 127 12.55 3.37 -10.93
C ALA A 127 13.73 3.80 -11.82
N LYS A 128 14.46 4.87 -11.44
CA LYS A 128 15.64 5.32 -12.18
C LYS A 128 16.77 4.30 -12.10
N LEU A 129 17.00 3.71 -10.93
CA LEU A 129 17.97 2.64 -10.71
C LEU A 129 17.65 1.43 -11.57
N ILE A 130 16.41 0.95 -11.55
CA ILE A 130 15.96 -0.20 -12.34
C ILE A 130 16.05 0.09 -13.84
N SER A 131 15.74 1.30 -14.27
CA SER A 131 15.93 1.73 -15.67
C SER A 131 17.41 1.63 -16.10
N ALA A 132 18.34 2.04 -15.25
CA ALA A 132 19.78 1.90 -15.55
C ALA A 132 20.18 0.41 -15.67
N PHE A 133 19.65 -0.46 -14.80
CA PHE A 133 19.87 -1.90 -14.91
C PHE A 133 19.26 -2.52 -16.17
N PHE A 134 18.08 -2.10 -16.57
CA PHE A 134 17.47 -2.58 -17.80
C PHE A 134 18.33 -2.20 -19.00
N THR A 135 18.86 -0.98 -19.03
CA THR A 135 19.79 -0.53 -20.07
C THR A 135 21.08 -1.38 -20.08
N GLU A 136 21.73 -1.59 -18.93
CA GLU A 136 22.94 -2.42 -18.80
C GLU A 136 22.71 -3.85 -19.29
N MET A 137 21.53 -4.40 -18.99
CA MET A 137 21.16 -5.77 -19.37
C MET A 137 20.56 -5.88 -20.77
N GLY A 138 20.56 -4.81 -21.57
CA GLY A 138 20.06 -4.80 -22.94
C GLY A 138 18.54 -5.01 -23.04
N ILE A 139 17.78 -4.61 -22.02
CA ILE A 139 16.31 -4.60 -22.06
C ILE A 139 15.88 -3.24 -22.65
N ASP A 140 15.30 -3.30 -23.84
CA ASP A 140 14.71 -2.12 -24.47
C ASP A 140 13.42 -1.74 -23.72
N HIS A 141 13.41 -0.53 -23.14
CA HIS A 141 12.34 -0.06 -22.26
C HIS A 141 12.19 1.46 -22.29
N HIS A 142 11.00 1.91 -21.94
CA HIS A 142 10.72 3.33 -21.71
C HIS A 142 10.35 3.58 -20.25
N LEU A 143 11.02 4.53 -19.60
CA LEU A 143 10.70 4.99 -18.24
C LEU A 143 9.70 6.14 -18.33
N HIS A 144 8.47 5.91 -17.91
CA HIS A 144 7.41 6.90 -17.91
C HIS A 144 7.40 7.77 -16.66
N ASN A 145 6.95 9.02 -16.81
CA ASN A 145 6.58 9.86 -15.68
C ASN A 145 5.17 9.52 -15.19
N PRO A 146 4.98 8.97 -13.97
CA PRO A 146 3.67 8.54 -13.48
C PRO A 146 2.65 9.67 -13.34
N THR A 147 3.07 10.93 -13.13
CA THR A 147 2.17 12.08 -13.05
C THR A 147 1.47 12.39 -14.37
N GLN A 148 2.01 11.87 -15.48
CA GLN A 148 1.46 12.00 -16.83
C GLN A 148 0.63 10.77 -17.24
N LEU A 149 0.55 9.74 -16.40
CA LEU A 149 -0.22 8.53 -16.66
C LEU A 149 -1.47 8.44 -15.77
N ILE A 150 -1.30 8.68 -14.47
CA ILE A 150 -2.36 8.55 -13.48
C ILE A 150 -2.76 9.95 -13.02
N ALA A 151 -4.00 10.32 -13.33
CA ALA A 151 -4.59 11.58 -12.90
C ALA A 151 -5.45 11.38 -11.64
N THR A 152 -5.43 12.36 -10.75
CA THR A 152 -6.28 12.41 -9.57
C THR A 152 -7.04 13.72 -9.51
N GLN A 153 -8.15 13.71 -8.77
CA GLN A 153 -8.97 14.88 -8.47
C GLN A 153 -9.35 14.89 -6.99
N THR A 154 -9.68 16.05 -6.46
CA THR A 154 -10.16 16.18 -5.09
C THR A 154 -11.69 16.14 -5.06
N LYS A 155 -12.27 15.12 -4.40
CA LYS A 155 -13.72 15.02 -4.16
C LYS A 155 -13.97 14.94 -2.66
N ASN A 156 -14.78 15.86 -2.12
CA ASN A 156 -15.12 15.90 -0.69
C ASN A 156 -13.88 15.90 0.23
N GLY A 157 -12.83 16.62 -0.14
CA GLY A 157 -11.57 16.68 0.61
C GLY A 157 -10.69 15.41 0.52
N LYS A 158 -11.05 14.43 -0.33
CA LYS A 158 -10.28 13.21 -0.54
C LYS A 158 -9.72 13.16 -1.95
N ILE A 159 -8.48 12.70 -2.08
CA ILE A 159 -7.85 12.42 -3.36
C ILE A 159 -8.46 11.13 -3.92
N VAL A 160 -9.02 11.20 -5.13
CA VAL A 160 -9.58 10.07 -5.86
C VAL A 160 -9.02 10.02 -7.28
N VAL A 161 -8.91 8.84 -7.84
CA VAL A 161 -8.40 8.64 -9.21
C VAL A 161 -9.45 9.09 -10.23
N ASP A 162 -9.00 9.85 -11.22
CA ASP A 162 -9.78 10.16 -12.43
C ASP A 162 -9.43 9.13 -13.51
N PHE A 163 -10.24 8.07 -13.63
CA PHE A 163 -10.00 6.97 -14.54
C PHE A 163 -10.11 7.37 -16.01
N GLU A 164 -11.01 8.31 -16.36
CA GLU A 164 -11.17 8.77 -17.73
C GLU A 164 -9.95 9.57 -18.19
N LYS A 165 -9.54 10.56 -17.38
CA LYS A 165 -8.33 11.35 -17.65
C LYS A 165 -7.08 10.47 -17.66
N SER A 166 -6.97 9.53 -16.73
CA SER A 166 -5.86 8.57 -16.67
C SER A 166 -5.79 7.71 -17.92
N LYS A 167 -6.95 7.25 -18.44
CA LYS A 167 -7.00 6.49 -19.69
C LYS A 167 -6.50 7.31 -20.86
N GLN A 168 -7.02 8.51 -21.04
CA GLN A 168 -6.61 9.41 -22.14
C GLN A 168 -5.10 9.70 -22.11
N GLN A 169 -4.57 10.02 -20.93
CA GLN A 169 -3.15 10.28 -20.75
C GLN A 169 -2.30 9.02 -21.03
N THR A 170 -2.69 7.89 -20.48
CA THR A 170 -1.95 6.64 -20.63
C THR A 170 -1.95 6.18 -22.09
N ASP A 171 -3.10 6.20 -22.76
CA ASP A 171 -3.21 5.85 -24.20
C ASP A 171 -2.27 6.72 -25.04
N HIS A 172 -2.30 8.05 -24.85
CA HIS A 172 -1.44 8.99 -25.58
C HIS A 172 0.06 8.68 -25.39
N HIS A 173 0.51 8.45 -24.14
CA HIS A 173 1.93 8.18 -23.86
C HIS A 173 2.37 6.79 -24.36
N PHE A 174 1.49 5.79 -24.32
CA PHE A 174 1.81 4.44 -24.74
C PHE A 174 1.76 4.27 -26.27
N GLU A 175 0.94 5.03 -26.98
CA GLU A 175 0.93 5.06 -28.44
C GLU A 175 2.19 5.71 -29.01
N ALA A 176 2.73 6.72 -28.33
CA ALA A 176 3.95 7.40 -28.73
C ALA A 176 5.23 6.57 -28.49
N THR A 177 5.10 5.42 -27.78
CA THR A 177 6.24 4.62 -27.30
C THR A 177 6.33 3.29 -28.06
N LYS A 178 7.51 3.01 -28.64
CA LYS A 178 7.73 1.80 -29.47
C LYS A 178 8.21 0.60 -28.67
N GLU A 179 8.81 0.81 -27.54
CA GLU A 179 9.41 -0.19 -26.67
C GLU A 179 8.34 -1.17 -26.18
N SER A 180 8.75 -2.43 -25.99
CA SER A 180 7.85 -3.48 -25.49
C SER A 180 7.70 -3.49 -23.97
N ILE A 181 8.67 -2.91 -23.25
CA ILE A 181 8.68 -2.82 -21.80
C ILE A 181 8.48 -1.35 -21.40
N HIS A 182 7.43 -1.09 -20.62
CA HIS A 182 7.12 0.22 -20.06
C HIS A 182 7.36 0.21 -18.56
N LEU A 183 8.37 0.95 -18.08
CA LEU A 183 8.70 1.05 -16.66
C LEU A 183 8.00 2.25 -16.04
N VAL A 184 7.35 2.07 -14.89
CA VAL A 184 6.60 3.10 -14.17
C VAL A 184 6.93 3.01 -12.69
N SER A 185 7.26 4.14 -12.04
CA SER A 185 7.28 4.17 -10.58
C SER A 185 5.84 4.15 -10.03
N GLY A 186 5.57 3.23 -9.12
CA GLY A 186 4.29 3.15 -8.44
C GLY A 186 4.06 4.28 -7.43
N TYR A 187 2.94 4.26 -6.71
CA TYR A 187 2.59 5.18 -5.63
C TYR A 187 2.31 6.63 -6.07
N ILE A 188 2.88 7.09 -7.16
CA ILE A 188 2.87 8.48 -7.64
C ILE A 188 1.76 8.69 -8.67
N ALA A 189 1.09 9.84 -8.60
CA ALA A 189 0.10 10.31 -9.55
C ALA A 189 0.22 11.82 -9.76
N GLY A 190 -0.49 12.35 -10.77
CA GLY A 190 -0.65 13.79 -10.98
C GLY A 190 -1.94 14.29 -10.36
N ASN A 191 -1.90 15.45 -9.69
CA ASN A 191 -3.11 16.14 -9.27
C ASN A 191 -3.78 16.86 -10.47
N GLU A 192 -4.84 17.60 -10.22
CA GLU A 192 -5.58 18.35 -11.25
C GLU A 192 -4.69 19.32 -12.05
N SER A 193 -3.66 19.89 -11.41
CA SER A 193 -2.67 20.77 -12.03
C SER A 193 -1.49 20.03 -12.67
N GLY A 194 -1.47 18.69 -12.63
CA GLY A 194 -0.37 17.85 -13.12
C GLY A 194 0.83 17.79 -12.16
N GLU A 195 0.73 18.37 -10.96
CA GLU A 195 1.77 18.29 -9.96
C GLU A 195 1.74 16.90 -9.28
N LEU A 196 2.91 16.52 -8.74
CA LEU A 196 3.10 15.26 -8.03
C LEU A 196 2.21 15.18 -6.79
N THR A 197 1.45 14.11 -6.70
CA THR A 197 0.74 13.64 -5.52
C THR A 197 0.93 12.14 -5.34
N THR A 198 0.44 11.56 -4.24
CA THR A 198 0.60 10.14 -3.93
C THR A 198 -0.75 9.46 -3.72
N LEU A 199 -0.80 8.16 -4.01
CA LEU A 199 -2.01 7.34 -3.91
C LEU A 199 -2.23 6.75 -2.49
N GLY A 200 -1.39 7.11 -1.53
CA GLY A 200 -1.51 6.65 -0.15
C GLY A 200 -1.09 5.19 0.05
N ARG A 201 -1.57 4.58 1.12
CA ARG A 201 -1.21 3.20 1.52
C ARG A 201 -1.50 2.20 0.39
N GLY A 202 -0.53 1.30 0.12
CA GLY A 202 -0.65 0.32 -0.97
C GLY A 202 -0.58 0.95 -2.37
N GLY A 203 -0.11 2.21 -2.46
CA GLY A 203 -0.18 3.01 -3.66
C GLY A 203 0.51 2.40 -4.87
N SER A 204 1.59 1.63 -4.71
CA SER A 204 2.26 0.98 -5.85
C SER A 204 1.42 -0.18 -6.42
N ASP A 205 0.73 -0.95 -5.55
CA ASP A 205 -0.24 -1.96 -6.00
C ASP A 205 -1.42 -1.29 -6.68
N PHE A 206 -1.88 -0.16 -6.12
CA PHE A 206 -2.98 0.61 -6.67
C PHE A 206 -2.61 1.25 -8.01
N SER A 207 -1.37 1.77 -8.19
CA SER A 207 -0.90 2.23 -9.51
C SER A 207 -0.96 1.12 -10.55
N ALA A 208 -0.53 -0.09 -10.20
CA ALA A 208 -0.56 -1.22 -11.10
C ALA A 208 -2.01 -1.63 -11.47
N ALA A 209 -2.93 -1.59 -10.51
CA ALA A 209 -4.34 -1.86 -10.74
C ALA A 209 -5.02 -0.79 -11.62
N ILE A 210 -4.71 0.49 -11.40
CA ILE A 210 -5.19 1.59 -12.24
C ILE A 210 -4.70 1.41 -13.67
N LEU A 211 -3.39 1.17 -13.86
CA LEU A 211 -2.82 0.93 -15.19
C LEU A 211 -3.39 -0.33 -15.84
N ALA A 212 -3.64 -1.40 -15.08
CA ALA A 212 -4.32 -2.59 -15.58
C ALA A 212 -5.74 -2.25 -16.09
N HIS A 213 -6.47 -1.47 -15.32
CA HIS A 213 -7.83 -1.04 -15.66
C HIS A 213 -7.85 -0.16 -16.92
N VAL A 214 -7.05 0.92 -16.97
CA VAL A 214 -7.10 1.90 -18.08
C VAL A 214 -6.53 1.35 -19.38
N LEU A 215 -5.62 0.39 -19.31
CA LEU A 215 -5.02 -0.29 -20.47
C LEU A 215 -5.74 -1.57 -20.89
N ASP A 216 -6.86 -1.92 -20.25
CA ASP A 216 -7.58 -3.18 -20.51
C ASP A 216 -6.63 -4.39 -20.49
N ALA A 217 -5.82 -4.49 -19.42
CA ALA A 217 -4.76 -5.49 -19.33
C ALA A 217 -5.31 -6.92 -19.28
N GLN A 218 -4.61 -7.85 -19.89
CA GLN A 218 -4.97 -9.28 -19.88
C GLN A 218 -4.81 -9.89 -18.49
N SER A 219 -3.85 -9.39 -17.70
CA SER A 219 -3.62 -9.80 -16.31
C SER A 219 -2.74 -8.80 -15.57
N LEU A 220 -2.87 -8.81 -14.25
CA LEU A 220 -1.94 -8.18 -13.30
C LEU A 220 -1.20 -9.26 -12.54
N GLU A 221 0.12 -9.19 -12.46
CA GLU A 221 0.94 -10.03 -11.58
C GLU A 221 1.59 -9.16 -10.50
N ILE A 222 1.28 -9.45 -9.23
CA ILE A 222 1.89 -8.80 -8.06
C ILE A 222 2.98 -9.72 -7.55
N TRP A 223 4.23 -9.32 -7.76
CA TRP A 223 5.43 -10.03 -7.35
C TRP A 223 5.90 -9.53 -5.98
N THR A 224 6.03 -10.45 -5.04
CA THR A 224 6.37 -10.19 -3.63
C THR A 224 7.29 -11.30 -3.10
N ASP A 225 7.49 -11.38 -1.79
CA ASP A 225 8.34 -12.37 -1.12
C ASP A 225 7.59 -13.64 -0.66
N VAL A 226 6.32 -13.77 -1.03
CA VAL A 226 5.51 -14.95 -0.71
C VAL A 226 4.92 -15.60 -1.96
N SER A 227 4.76 -16.93 -1.92
CA SER A 227 4.25 -17.72 -3.05
C SER A 227 2.72 -17.73 -3.16
N GLY A 228 2.08 -16.59 -2.89
CA GLY A 228 0.62 -16.44 -2.96
C GLY A 228 -0.01 -16.07 -1.63
N MET A 229 -1.34 -16.16 -1.56
CA MET A 229 -2.12 -16.06 -0.33
C MET A 229 -2.22 -17.43 0.32
N TYR A 230 -2.05 -17.49 1.64
CA TYR A 230 -1.95 -18.75 2.38
C TYR A 230 -3.23 -19.05 3.18
N THR A 231 -3.45 -20.33 3.46
CA THR A 231 -4.58 -20.82 4.29
C THR A 231 -4.53 -20.30 5.73
N ALA A 232 -3.36 -19.90 6.22
CA ALA A 232 -3.12 -19.19 7.49
C ALA A 232 -1.78 -18.44 7.40
N ASN A 233 -1.44 -17.63 8.40
CA ASN A 233 -0.14 -16.98 8.46
C ASN A 233 0.99 -18.03 8.62
N PRO A 234 1.88 -18.22 7.62
CA PRO A 234 2.91 -19.26 7.66
C PRO A 234 3.95 -19.05 8.78
N LYS A 235 4.06 -17.84 9.33
CA LYS A 235 4.91 -17.56 10.49
C LYS A 235 4.35 -18.10 11.80
N LEU A 236 3.04 -18.33 11.87
CA LEU A 236 2.33 -18.86 13.04
C LEU A 236 1.92 -20.32 12.88
N VAL A 237 1.61 -20.73 11.66
CA VAL A 237 1.11 -22.06 11.33
C VAL A 237 2.02 -22.69 10.30
N ALA A 238 2.88 -23.60 10.74
CA ALA A 238 3.88 -24.26 9.87
C ALA A 238 3.24 -25.09 8.73
N GLN A 239 1.98 -25.55 8.89
CA GLN A 239 1.23 -26.30 7.89
C GLN A 239 0.44 -25.42 6.91
N ALA A 240 0.58 -24.08 7.02
CA ALA A 240 -0.09 -23.18 6.09
C ALA A 240 0.38 -23.42 4.65
N GLN A 241 -0.57 -23.51 3.72
CA GLN A 241 -0.31 -23.78 2.31
C GLN A 241 -0.80 -22.64 1.43
N PRO A 242 -0.18 -22.38 0.27
CA PRO A 242 -0.70 -21.42 -0.69
C PRO A 242 -2.08 -21.84 -1.20
N ILE A 243 -2.98 -20.88 -1.33
CA ILE A 243 -4.32 -21.08 -1.91
C ILE A 243 -4.20 -20.86 -3.42
N PRO A 244 -4.47 -21.86 -4.27
CA PRO A 244 -4.25 -21.71 -5.71
C PRO A 244 -5.17 -20.69 -6.37
N LYS A 245 -6.45 -20.59 -5.91
CA LYS A 245 -7.46 -19.72 -6.52
C LYS A 245 -8.39 -19.12 -5.47
N LEU A 246 -8.62 -17.83 -5.56
CA LEU A 246 -9.56 -17.06 -4.74
C LEU A 246 -10.43 -16.19 -5.64
N THR A 247 -11.65 -15.91 -5.17
CA THR A 247 -12.44 -14.80 -5.73
C THR A 247 -11.87 -13.47 -5.23
N TYR A 248 -12.19 -12.36 -5.90
CA TYR A 248 -11.81 -11.02 -5.42
C TYR A 248 -12.35 -10.76 -4.00
N TYR A 249 -13.59 -11.19 -3.73
CA TYR A 249 -14.21 -11.02 -2.43
C TYR A 249 -13.44 -11.78 -1.34
N GLU A 250 -13.12 -13.05 -1.56
CA GLU A 250 -12.32 -13.87 -0.63
C GLU A 250 -10.92 -13.27 -0.40
N ALA A 251 -10.29 -12.76 -1.47
CA ALA A 251 -8.98 -12.11 -1.36
C ALA A 251 -9.05 -10.80 -0.57
N MET A 252 -10.11 -10.00 -0.75
CA MET A 252 -10.34 -8.78 0.05
C MET A 252 -10.52 -9.11 1.53
N GLU A 253 -11.35 -10.11 1.88
CA GLU A 253 -11.58 -10.53 3.25
C GLU A 253 -10.29 -11.03 3.93
N LEU A 254 -9.55 -11.93 3.26
CA LEU A 254 -8.27 -12.43 3.79
C LEU A 254 -7.25 -11.30 3.98
N SER A 255 -7.20 -10.32 3.07
CA SER A 255 -6.25 -9.20 3.13
C SER A 255 -6.64 -8.16 4.18
N HIS A 256 -7.92 -7.99 4.44
CA HIS A 256 -8.41 -7.04 5.44
C HIS A 256 -8.02 -7.47 6.86
N PHE A 257 -8.09 -8.77 7.13
CA PHE A 257 -7.89 -9.36 8.45
C PHE A 257 -6.50 -9.99 8.68
N GLY A 258 -5.45 -9.59 7.97
CA GLY A 258 -4.09 -9.96 8.36
C GLY A 258 -3.15 -10.50 7.30
N ALA A 259 -3.62 -11.04 6.20
CA ALA A 259 -2.76 -11.36 5.06
C ALA A 259 -2.38 -10.05 4.36
N LYS A 260 -1.32 -9.35 4.82
CA LYS A 260 -0.84 -8.06 4.26
C LYS A 260 -0.20 -8.23 2.86
N VAL A 261 -0.73 -9.14 2.04
CA VAL A 261 -0.17 -9.46 0.72
C VAL A 261 -0.63 -8.46 -0.32
N ILE A 262 -1.88 -7.99 -0.23
CA ILE A 262 -2.43 -6.97 -1.12
C ILE A 262 -3.30 -6.00 -0.32
N TYR A 263 -3.28 -4.73 -0.70
CA TYR A 263 -4.15 -3.73 -0.09
C TYR A 263 -5.56 -3.81 -0.70
N PRO A 264 -6.64 -4.06 0.08
CA PRO A 264 -7.97 -4.35 -0.46
C PRO A 264 -8.51 -3.33 -1.49
N PRO A 265 -8.37 -2.00 -1.32
CA PRO A 265 -8.79 -1.03 -2.33
C PRO A 265 -8.14 -1.20 -3.70
N THR A 266 -6.97 -1.85 -3.77
CA THR A 266 -6.28 -2.17 -5.04
C THR A 266 -7.10 -3.09 -5.93
N LEU A 267 -7.93 -3.96 -5.35
CA LEU A 267 -8.71 -4.93 -6.12
C LEU A 267 -9.93 -4.30 -6.82
N GLN A 268 -10.43 -3.17 -6.35
CA GLN A 268 -11.66 -2.57 -6.90
C GLN A 268 -11.60 -2.30 -8.41
N PRO A 269 -10.57 -1.63 -8.97
CA PRO A 269 -10.48 -1.41 -10.42
C PRO A 269 -10.40 -2.71 -11.23
N LEU A 270 -9.84 -3.77 -10.62
CA LEU A 270 -9.67 -5.07 -11.27
C LEU A 270 -10.98 -5.85 -11.31
N VAL A 271 -11.81 -5.74 -10.27
CA VAL A 271 -13.15 -6.34 -10.21
C VAL A 271 -14.04 -5.80 -11.32
N GLU A 272 -14.04 -4.49 -11.54
CA GLU A 272 -14.88 -3.83 -12.55
C GLU A 272 -14.65 -4.35 -13.97
N LYS A 273 -13.39 -4.68 -14.30
CA LYS A 273 -13.01 -5.20 -15.63
C LYS A 273 -12.71 -6.69 -15.64
N ASN A 274 -12.92 -7.36 -14.51
CA ASN A 274 -12.64 -8.79 -14.36
C ASN A 274 -11.20 -9.19 -14.78
N ILE A 275 -10.20 -8.39 -14.37
CA ILE A 275 -8.80 -8.59 -14.76
C ILE A 275 -8.16 -9.65 -13.87
N PRO A 276 -7.78 -10.84 -14.37
CA PRO A 276 -7.12 -11.87 -13.58
C PRO A 276 -5.87 -11.33 -12.89
N THR A 277 -5.79 -11.53 -11.57
CA THR A 277 -4.67 -11.03 -10.76
C THR A 277 -3.95 -12.19 -10.10
N TYR A 278 -2.62 -12.22 -10.25
CA TYR A 278 -1.78 -13.26 -9.68
C TYR A 278 -0.91 -12.67 -8.57
N ILE A 279 -0.83 -13.38 -7.45
CA ILE A 279 0.18 -13.12 -6.40
C ILE A 279 1.30 -14.13 -6.60
N LYS A 280 2.51 -13.66 -6.86
CA LYS A 280 3.66 -14.50 -7.23
C LYS A 280 4.90 -14.18 -6.40
N ASN A 281 5.78 -15.16 -6.27
CA ASN A 281 7.03 -15.02 -5.52
C ASN A 281 8.18 -14.62 -6.43
N THR A 282 8.80 -13.47 -6.15
CA THR A 282 9.97 -12.97 -6.91
C THR A 282 11.17 -13.89 -6.80
N PHE A 283 11.33 -14.58 -5.67
CA PHE A 283 12.47 -15.46 -5.38
C PHE A 283 12.22 -16.92 -5.75
N LYS A 284 10.96 -17.25 -6.11
CA LYS A 284 10.53 -18.58 -6.59
C LYS A 284 9.55 -18.39 -7.75
N PRO A 285 10.02 -17.87 -8.89
CA PRO A 285 9.15 -17.53 -10.02
C PRO A 285 8.44 -18.74 -10.65
N GLU A 286 8.93 -19.94 -10.39
CA GLU A 286 8.32 -21.22 -10.79
C GLU A 286 7.07 -21.59 -9.98
N ASP A 287 6.90 -21.03 -8.80
CA ASP A 287 5.70 -21.25 -7.98
C ASP A 287 4.47 -20.68 -8.70
N ILE A 288 3.38 -21.45 -8.71
CA ILE A 288 2.13 -21.07 -9.40
C ILE A 288 1.55 -19.79 -8.80
N GLY A 289 1.68 -19.60 -7.48
CA GLY A 289 1.11 -18.49 -6.75
C GLY A 289 -0.41 -18.63 -6.53
N THR A 290 -1.09 -17.51 -6.27
CA THR A 290 -2.54 -17.44 -6.12
C THR A 290 -3.16 -16.67 -7.27
N LEU A 291 -4.10 -17.27 -7.99
CA LEU A 291 -4.95 -16.57 -8.95
C LEU A 291 -6.17 -15.96 -8.24
N ILE A 292 -6.39 -14.67 -8.41
CA ILE A 292 -7.58 -13.95 -7.95
C ILE A 292 -8.43 -13.62 -9.18
N HIS A 293 -9.67 -14.12 -9.20
CA HIS A 293 -10.59 -13.97 -10.33
C HIS A 293 -12.05 -14.10 -9.87
N ASN A 294 -13.02 -13.63 -10.68
CA ASN A 294 -14.45 -13.68 -10.31
C ASN A 294 -15.05 -15.08 -10.21
N GLU A 295 -14.53 -16.05 -10.96
CA GLU A 295 -15.07 -17.39 -10.90
C GLU A 295 -14.74 -18.08 -9.58
N SER A 296 -15.77 -18.44 -8.83
CA SER A 296 -15.62 -19.32 -7.68
C SER A 296 -15.08 -20.67 -8.16
N SER A 297 -13.90 -21.07 -7.68
CA SER A 297 -13.58 -22.50 -7.76
C SER A 297 -14.56 -23.21 -6.83
N THR A 298 -15.40 -24.09 -7.36
CA THR A 298 -16.06 -25.11 -6.56
C THR A 298 -14.93 -25.96 -5.95
N THR A 299 -14.48 -25.57 -4.78
CA THR A 299 -13.50 -26.36 -4.02
C THR A 299 -14.21 -27.59 -3.55
N ASN A 300 -13.77 -28.76 -3.98
CA ASN A 300 -14.12 -30.12 -3.59
C ASN A 300 -14.66 -30.29 -2.14
N GLY A 301 -15.74 -29.59 -1.76
CA GLY A 301 -16.35 -29.65 -0.44
C GLY A 301 -15.65 -28.91 0.70
N GLN A 302 -14.56 -28.19 0.47
CA GLN A 302 -13.94 -27.35 1.50
C GLN A 302 -14.76 -26.07 1.75
N ILE A 303 -15.34 -25.95 2.93
CA ILE A 303 -16.14 -24.80 3.36
C ILE A 303 -15.23 -23.63 3.76
N VAL A 304 -14.06 -23.89 4.35
CA VAL A 304 -13.11 -22.88 4.83
C VAL A 304 -11.88 -22.92 3.94
N LYS A 305 -11.55 -21.78 3.27
CA LYS A 305 -10.39 -21.64 2.41
C LYS A 305 -9.16 -21.12 3.17
N GLY A 306 -9.36 -20.27 4.16
CA GLY A 306 -8.28 -19.71 4.94
C GLY A 306 -8.77 -19.05 6.22
N ILE A 307 -7.82 -18.80 7.13
CA ILE A 307 -8.03 -18.12 8.41
C ILE A 307 -7.03 -16.95 8.48
N SER A 308 -7.55 -15.75 8.64
CA SER A 308 -6.73 -14.57 8.90
C SER A 308 -6.88 -14.11 10.36
N HIS A 309 -5.94 -13.33 10.85
CA HIS A 309 -5.97 -12.77 12.20
C HIS A 309 -5.46 -11.34 12.20
N ILE A 310 -5.91 -10.57 13.16
CA ILE A 310 -5.42 -9.21 13.42
C ILE A 310 -4.78 -9.21 14.80
N ASP A 311 -3.54 -8.74 14.89
CA ASP A 311 -2.84 -8.53 16.15
C ASP A 311 -3.26 -7.19 16.78
N ALA A 312 -3.09 -7.10 18.11
CA ALA A 312 -3.26 -5.86 18.87
C ALA A 312 -4.64 -5.20 18.69
N VAL A 313 -5.71 -5.99 18.82
CA VAL A 313 -7.10 -5.52 18.90
C VAL A 313 -7.54 -5.48 20.35
N ALA A 314 -8.17 -4.38 20.74
CA ALA A 314 -8.85 -4.24 22.02
C ALA A 314 -10.37 -4.30 21.82
N LEU A 315 -11.06 -4.98 22.70
CA LEU A 315 -12.52 -4.95 22.77
C LEU A 315 -12.97 -3.83 23.72
N VAL A 316 -13.89 -3.03 23.22
CA VAL A 316 -14.50 -1.89 23.93
C VAL A 316 -15.99 -2.19 24.06
N SER A 317 -16.47 -2.47 25.26
CA SER A 317 -17.87 -2.82 25.50
C SER A 317 -18.61 -1.72 26.23
N LEU A 318 -19.71 -1.23 25.62
CA LEU A 318 -20.71 -0.38 26.26
C LEU A 318 -21.90 -1.24 26.64
N GLU A 319 -22.20 -1.32 27.93
CA GLU A 319 -23.21 -2.21 28.48
C GLU A 319 -24.16 -1.48 29.41
N GLY A 320 -25.42 -1.86 29.44
CA GLY A 320 -26.39 -1.32 30.41
C GLY A 320 -27.84 -1.58 30.05
N SER A 321 -28.67 -1.79 31.07
CA SER A 321 -30.12 -2.00 30.89
C SER A 321 -30.85 -0.77 30.36
N GLY A 322 -30.25 0.43 30.52
CA GLY A 322 -30.81 1.68 30.01
C GLY A 322 -30.69 1.87 28.50
N MET A 323 -30.05 0.92 27.78
CA MET A 323 -29.95 0.96 26.33
C MET A 323 -31.14 0.29 25.63
N VAL A 324 -31.80 -0.63 26.30
CA VAL A 324 -32.86 -1.49 25.74
C VAL A 324 -34.07 -0.69 25.28
N GLY A 325 -34.45 -0.83 24.02
CA GLY A 325 -35.59 -0.17 23.42
C GLY A 325 -35.45 1.37 23.27
N ILE A 326 -34.27 1.93 23.49
CA ILE A 326 -34.02 3.38 23.35
C ILE A 326 -33.27 3.64 22.03
N PRO A 327 -33.91 4.28 21.03
CA PRO A 327 -33.25 4.59 19.77
C PRO A 327 -32.07 5.57 19.95
N GLY A 328 -31.00 5.36 19.17
CA GLY A 328 -29.92 6.33 19.04
C GLY A 328 -28.66 6.04 19.86
N PHE A 329 -28.61 5.03 20.71
CA PHE A 329 -27.38 4.65 21.43
C PHE A 329 -26.23 4.34 20.48
N SER A 330 -26.48 3.49 19.47
CA SER A 330 -25.44 3.15 18.44
C SER A 330 -24.96 4.40 17.69
N LYS A 331 -25.88 5.31 17.30
CA LYS A 331 -25.50 6.56 16.66
C LYS A 331 -24.51 7.35 17.52
N ARG A 332 -24.87 7.59 18.77
CA ARG A 332 -24.04 8.37 19.73
C ARG A 332 -22.69 7.73 19.94
N LEU A 333 -22.63 6.40 20.11
CA LEU A 333 -21.39 5.64 20.27
C LEU A 333 -20.47 5.78 19.05
N PHE A 334 -21.00 5.60 17.83
CA PHE A 334 -20.22 5.71 16.61
C PHE A 334 -19.80 7.14 16.30
N GLU A 335 -20.65 8.13 16.59
CA GLU A 335 -20.34 9.54 16.44
C GLU A 335 -19.20 9.96 17.38
N THR A 336 -19.20 9.50 18.64
CA THR A 336 -18.13 9.73 19.61
C THR A 336 -16.80 9.19 19.10
N LEU A 337 -16.74 7.94 18.60
CA LEU A 337 -15.51 7.37 18.08
C LEU A 337 -15.06 8.04 16.78
N SER A 338 -15.99 8.45 15.93
CA SER A 338 -15.70 9.17 14.69
C SER A 338 -15.09 10.54 14.95
N SER A 339 -15.60 11.30 15.91
CA SER A 339 -15.04 12.62 16.29
C SER A 339 -13.63 12.51 16.86
N GLU A 340 -13.30 11.39 17.46
CA GLU A 340 -11.95 11.09 17.94
C GLU A 340 -11.03 10.47 16.85
N ASN A 341 -11.49 10.34 15.60
CA ASN A 341 -10.78 9.65 14.52
C ASN A 341 -10.36 8.21 14.88
N ILE A 342 -11.20 7.49 15.63
CA ILE A 342 -10.97 6.11 16.02
C ILE A 342 -11.68 5.20 15.03
N ASN A 343 -10.91 4.34 14.34
CA ASN A 343 -11.47 3.35 13.41
C ASN A 343 -12.00 2.13 14.15
N ILE A 344 -13.19 1.68 13.77
CA ILE A 344 -13.83 0.47 14.30
C ILE A 344 -13.49 -0.71 13.37
N ILE A 345 -12.90 -1.77 13.93
CA ILE A 345 -12.47 -2.97 13.20
C ILE A 345 -13.61 -4.00 13.16
N MET A 346 -14.35 -4.14 14.26
CA MET A 346 -15.41 -5.11 14.42
C MET A 346 -16.54 -4.52 15.25
N ILE A 347 -17.76 -4.90 14.93
CA ILE A 347 -18.96 -4.53 15.68
C ILE A 347 -19.73 -5.80 15.99
N THR A 348 -20.12 -5.98 17.25
CA THR A 348 -21.08 -7.01 17.64
C THR A 348 -22.09 -6.43 18.61
N GLN A 349 -23.36 -6.74 18.36
CA GLN A 349 -24.49 -6.32 19.20
C GLN A 349 -25.45 -7.49 19.33
N ALA A 350 -25.79 -7.85 20.55
CA ALA A 350 -26.79 -8.88 20.80
C ALA A 350 -28.22 -8.34 20.55
N SER A 351 -29.15 -9.21 20.22
CA SER A 351 -30.55 -8.86 19.99
C SER A 351 -31.26 -8.34 21.27
N SER A 352 -30.67 -8.55 22.42
CA SER A 352 -31.14 -8.03 23.70
C SER A 352 -30.89 -6.54 23.89
N GLU A 353 -30.11 -5.89 22.99
CA GLU A 353 -29.71 -4.49 23.05
C GLU A 353 -29.00 -4.04 24.36
N HIS A 354 -28.63 -5.00 25.21
CA HIS A 354 -27.96 -4.72 26.49
C HIS A 354 -26.49 -4.33 26.34
N SER A 355 -25.87 -4.67 25.22
CA SER A 355 -24.45 -4.40 24.98
C SER A 355 -24.13 -4.15 23.52
N ILE A 356 -23.17 -3.25 23.30
CA ILE A 356 -22.49 -3.06 22.02
C ILE A 356 -21.01 -3.25 22.28
N CYS A 357 -20.39 -4.23 21.63
CA CYS A 357 -18.98 -4.51 21.72
C CYS A 357 -18.29 -4.14 20.40
N LEU A 358 -17.22 -3.40 20.48
CA LEU A 358 -16.44 -2.89 19.36
C LEU A 358 -15.01 -3.37 19.44
N GLY A 359 -14.45 -3.76 18.30
CA GLY A 359 -13.01 -3.97 18.15
C GLY A 359 -12.34 -2.69 17.64
N VAL A 360 -11.33 -2.19 18.36
CA VAL A 360 -10.49 -1.07 17.96
C VAL A 360 -9.01 -1.45 18.06
N LYS A 361 -8.10 -0.65 17.48
CA LYS A 361 -6.66 -0.88 17.72
C LYS A 361 -6.35 -0.75 19.20
N ALA A 362 -5.48 -1.60 19.73
CA ALA A 362 -5.05 -1.54 21.14
C ALA A 362 -4.45 -0.17 21.52
N SER A 363 -3.77 0.52 20.57
CA SER A 363 -3.25 1.87 20.76
C SER A 363 -4.33 2.93 21.00
N ASP A 364 -5.54 2.72 20.47
CA ASP A 364 -6.66 3.64 20.55
C ASP A 364 -7.60 3.34 21.74
N ALA A 365 -7.44 2.16 22.38
CA ALA A 365 -8.36 1.63 23.37
C ALA A 365 -8.62 2.59 24.57
N LYS A 366 -7.55 3.16 25.13
CA LYS A 366 -7.68 4.09 26.25
C LYS A 366 -8.40 5.38 25.84
N ARG A 367 -8.09 5.92 24.66
CA ARG A 367 -8.74 7.13 24.15
C ARG A 367 -10.22 6.86 23.85
N ALA A 368 -10.52 5.70 23.23
CA ALA A 368 -11.89 5.26 23.00
C ALA A 368 -12.70 5.17 24.30
N LYS A 369 -12.13 4.52 25.33
CA LYS A 369 -12.78 4.41 26.64
C LYS A 369 -13.11 5.77 27.24
N ILE A 370 -12.12 6.67 27.30
CA ILE A 370 -12.31 8.01 27.90
C ILE A 370 -13.42 8.76 27.14
N ALA A 371 -13.35 8.81 25.82
CA ALA A 371 -14.34 9.52 25.02
C ALA A 371 -15.76 8.96 25.19
N ILE A 372 -15.92 7.64 25.28
CA ILE A 372 -17.22 7.01 25.48
C ILE A 372 -17.73 7.26 26.91
N ASP A 373 -16.89 7.08 27.94
CA ASP A 373 -17.28 7.32 29.34
C ASP A 373 -17.70 8.77 29.54
N ASP A 374 -17.01 9.74 28.96
CA ASP A 374 -17.35 11.16 29.02
C ASP A 374 -18.68 11.45 28.29
N HIS A 375 -18.89 10.88 27.12
CA HIS A 375 -20.11 11.09 26.34
C HIS A 375 -21.35 10.48 27.02
N PHE A 376 -21.21 9.36 27.71
CA PHE A 376 -22.28 8.66 28.43
C PHE A 376 -22.25 8.90 29.95
N ALA A 377 -21.53 9.95 30.43
CA ALA A 377 -21.37 10.23 31.86
C ALA A 377 -22.69 10.36 32.60
N PHE A 378 -23.72 10.95 31.96
CA PHE A 378 -25.04 11.11 32.56
C PHE A 378 -25.75 9.77 32.79
N GLU A 379 -25.75 8.90 31.79
CA GLU A 379 -26.30 7.54 31.86
C GLU A 379 -25.54 6.66 32.85
N ILE A 380 -24.23 6.83 32.95
CA ILE A 380 -23.37 6.14 33.92
C ILE A 380 -23.72 6.59 35.35
N ALA A 381 -23.85 7.89 35.57
CA ALA A 381 -24.22 8.42 36.87
C ALA A 381 -25.61 7.96 37.36
N LEU A 382 -26.52 7.65 36.43
CA LEU A 382 -27.84 7.08 36.70
C LEU A 382 -27.88 5.55 36.77
N ASN A 383 -26.74 4.89 36.69
CA ASN A 383 -26.61 3.42 36.60
C ASN A 383 -27.42 2.77 35.44
N LYS A 384 -27.68 3.53 34.37
CA LYS A 384 -28.38 3.07 33.17
C LYS A 384 -27.41 2.39 32.21
N VAL A 385 -26.13 2.82 32.22
CA VAL A 385 -25.02 2.30 31.45
C VAL A 385 -23.83 2.12 32.39
N TYR A 386 -23.04 1.11 32.19
CA TYR A 386 -21.81 0.89 32.96
C TYR A 386 -20.62 1.61 32.33
N PRO A 387 -19.60 2.01 33.12
CA PRO A 387 -18.33 2.47 32.54
C PRO A 387 -17.76 1.44 31.55
N VAL A 388 -17.20 1.94 30.46
CA VAL A 388 -16.69 1.09 29.37
C VAL A 388 -15.71 0.06 29.89
N ARG A 389 -15.94 -1.20 29.52
CA ARG A 389 -15.03 -2.30 29.80
C ARG A 389 -14.06 -2.45 28.62
N LEU A 390 -12.75 -2.54 28.94
CA LEU A 390 -11.68 -2.82 27.99
C LEU A 390 -11.15 -4.24 28.21
N GLU A 391 -11.00 -4.98 27.09
CA GLU A 391 -10.30 -6.27 27.05
C GLU A 391 -9.22 -6.18 25.95
N LEU A 392 -7.95 -6.46 26.32
CA LEU A 392 -6.78 -6.39 25.44
C LEU A 392 -6.36 -7.77 24.97
#